data_743690e46503ace558146edfc432b770
#
_entry.id   743690e46503ace558146edfc432b770
#
_cell.length_a   1.000
_cell.length_b   1.000
_cell.length_c   1.000
_cell.angle_alpha   90.00
_cell.angle_beta   90.00
_cell.angle_gamma   90.00
#
_symmetry.space_group_name_H-M   'P 1'
#
loop_
_entity.id
_entity.type
_entity.pdbx_description
1 polymer ?
#
loop_
_entity_poly.entity_id
_entity_poly.type
_entity_poly.pdbx_seq_one_letter_code
_entity_poly.pdbx_strand_id
1 'polypeptide(L)'
;MKFEPTKYQLMNVGTGRIFEDGEWTLADPQAPSPSLVRAVYANKLFTPRKDLDGLYRYAEWLPIKRTLKNSCAPVTYKSRGLAKQLGLKNLYITFSGYHPKIGAKMATCSFKETEAYSVCARIPKGEKRVLVVQSAGNTARAFAKVCSDNNIPVVICIPVDNMHDMWFQKKLKDCVKVVAAPRGSDYFDAIALGEKICTDPMFLAEGGAKNVARRDGMGTTLLSAVEAIGRIPDAYFQAVGSGTGAIAVWENNLRLIEDGRFGTNKMKIFAAQNAPFTLMHDTWKAGSRALLDITAEQSRRASEVILAKVLSNRKPPFSLAGGLFDALSDTGGDMFTATNDEIVQWIVRFMKAEGYDILPAAATAVCALSKAVQEGKVAKEDVVMLNITGGGFFEAMKDGYVEKEPDLVLDPELPAEQITEQVKKLFKKGRLAL
;
A
#
# COMPACT_ATOMS: atom_id res chain seq x y z
N MET A 1 -6.02 0.31 29.36
CA MET A 1 -5.75 1.77 29.28
C MET A 1 -6.48 2.35 28.06
N LYS A 2 -6.96 3.59 28.14
CA LYS A 2 -7.55 4.28 26.97
C LYS A 2 -6.41 4.63 26.03
N PHE A 3 -6.54 4.33 24.72
CA PHE A 3 -5.55 4.71 23.72
C PHE A 3 -5.40 6.24 23.67
N GLU A 4 -4.19 6.74 23.73
CA GLU A 4 -3.87 8.15 23.52
C GLU A 4 -3.37 8.38 22.09
N PRO A 5 -3.82 9.45 21.41
CA PRO A 5 -3.37 9.79 20.06
C PRO A 5 -1.85 9.93 19.99
N THR A 6 -1.27 9.44 18.91
CA THR A 6 0.15 9.55 18.64
C THR A 6 0.55 11.02 18.40
N LYS A 7 1.64 11.45 19.01
CA LYS A 7 2.18 12.81 18.86
C LYS A 7 3.17 12.87 17.72
N TYR A 8 2.93 13.73 16.74
CA TYR A 8 3.80 13.94 15.59
C TYR A 8 3.57 15.30 14.97
N GLN A 9 4.55 15.74 14.19
CA GLN A 9 4.47 16.86 13.27
C GLN A 9 4.70 16.38 11.85
N LEU A 10 4.48 17.22 10.86
CA LEU A 10 4.77 16.97 9.46
C LEU A 10 6.04 17.70 9.03
N MET A 11 6.84 17.07 8.20
CA MET A 11 8.01 17.66 7.57
C MET A 11 7.87 17.59 6.05
N ASN A 12 8.00 18.72 5.38
CA ASN A 12 8.15 18.75 3.93
C ASN A 12 9.52 18.19 3.55
N VAL A 13 9.54 17.10 2.80
CA VAL A 13 10.79 16.39 2.46
C VAL A 13 11.71 17.24 1.56
N GLY A 14 11.13 18.07 0.70
CA GLY A 14 11.91 18.91 -0.23
C GLY A 14 12.59 20.12 0.44
N THR A 15 11.99 20.66 1.51
CA THR A 15 12.48 21.90 2.16
C THR A 15 12.98 21.68 3.59
N GLY A 16 12.65 20.56 4.23
CA GLY A 16 12.91 20.31 5.64
C GLY A 16 11.98 21.08 6.59
N ARG A 17 11.01 21.86 6.10
CA ARG A 17 10.09 22.63 6.93
C ARG A 17 9.20 21.72 7.76
N ILE A 18 9.18 21.94 9.08
CA ILE A 18 8.33 21.22 10.04
C ILE A 18 7.12 22.08 10.38
N PHE A 19 5.93 21.44 10.45
CA PHE A 19 4.66 22.12 10.75
C PHE A 19 3.63 21.15 11.33
N GLU A 20 2.57 21.68 11.91
CA GLU A 20 1.51 20.87 12.51
C GLU A 20 0.60 20.20 11.44
N ASP A 21 0.10 19.01 11.75
CA ASP A 21 -0.94 18.38 10.93
C ASP A 21 -2.30 19.03 11.22
N GLY A 22 -2.77 19.87 10.29
CA GLY A 22 -4.09 20.49 10.35
C GLY A 22 -5.21 19.49 10.03
N GLU A 23 -5.42 18.50 10.87
CA GLU A 23 -6.45 17.44 10.79
C GLU A 23 -6.33 16.46 9.62
N TRP A 24 -6.12 16.91 8.39
CA TRP A 24 -6.04 16.05 7.19
C TRP A 24 -5.08 16.61 6.14
N THR A 25 -3.89 17.00 6.56
CA THR A 25 -2.90 17.58 5.66
C THR A 25 -2.32 16.51 4.72
N LEU A 26 -2.38 16.77 3.42
CA LEU A 26 -1.85 15.89 2.36
C LEU A 26 -0.62 16.47 1.66
N ALA A 27 -0.38 17.77 1.81
CA ALA A 27 0.76 18.47 1.24
C ALA A 27 1.10 19.70 2.09
N ASP A 28 2.32 20.20 1.97
CA ASP A 28 2.71 21.48 2.54
C ASP A 28 2.15 22.63 1.68
N PRO A 29 1.24 23.48 2.22
CA PRO A 29 0.67 24.59 1.44
C PRO A 29 1.70 25.68 1.09
N GLN A 30 2.88 25.69 1.73
CA GLN A 30 3.97 26.63 1.47
C GLN A 30 5.12 26.00 0.67
N ALA A 31 4.94 24.79 0.12
CA ALA A 31 5.97 24.15 -0.67
C ALA A 31 6.23 24.93 -1.98
N PRO A 32 7.48 25.25 -2.32
CA PRO A 32 7.81 25.93 -3.58
C PRO A 32 7.69 25.00 -4.78
N SER A 33 7.70 23.69 -4.56
CA SER A 33 7.56 22.65 -5.58
C SER A 33 6.89 21.41 -5.01
N PRO A 34 6.30 20.53 -5.85
CA PRO A 34 5.67 19.31 -5.39
C PRO A 34 6.62 18.40 -4.61
N SER A 35 6.27 18.10 -3.35
CA SER A 35 7.03 17.23 -2.45
C SER A 35 6.10 16.41 -1.58
N LEU A 36 6.57 15.28 -1.10
CA LEU A 36 5.87 14.54 -0.06
C LEU A 36 6.11 15.19 1.32
N VAL A 37 5.16 15.03 2.21
CA VAL A 37 5.31 15.33 3.63
C VAL A 37 5.53 14.05 4.40
N ARG A 38 6.41 14.05 5.41
CA ARG A 38 6.74 12.89 6.26
C ARG A 38 6.31 13.17 7.69
N ALA A 39 5.79 12.17 8.41
CA ALA A 39 5.53 12.31 9.83
C ALA A 39 6.83 12.26 10.63
N VAL A 40 6.99 13.22 11.54
CA VAL A 40 8.09 13.33 12.51
C VAL A 40 7.50 13.04 13.89
N TYR A 41 7.69 11.82 14.37
CA TYR A 41 7.14 11.36 15.64
C TYR A 41 7.91 11.94 16.83
N ALA A 42 7.18 12.26 17.90
CA ALA A 42 7.78 12.71 19.17
C ALA A 42 8.60 11.58 19.81
N ASN A 43 8.09 10.33 19.77
CA ASN A 43 8.85 9.17 20.21
C ASN A 43 9.78 8.68 19.08
N LYS A 44 11.09 8.79 19.32
CA LYS A 44 12.14 8.39 18.37
C LYS A 44 12.52 6.91 18.49
N LEU A 45 12.09 6.23 19.55
CA LEU A 45 12.46 4.85 19.81
C LEU A 45 11.40 3.89 19.29
N PHE A 46 11.79 2.90 18.50
CA PHE A 46 10.92 1.84 18.05
C PHE A 46 10.55 0.90 19.21
N THR A 47 9.34 1.06 19.73
CA THR A 47 8.85 0.25 20.87
C THR A 47 7.49 -0.36 20.53
N PRO A 48 7.46 -1.63 20.08
CA PRO A 48 6.18 -2.30 19.83
C PRO A 48 5.30 -2.39 21.08
N ARG A 49 4.05 -1.94 20.97
CA ARG A 49 3.04 -1.98 22.03
C ARG A 49 2.42 -3.37 22.10
N LYS A 50 2.79 -4.14 23.13
CA LYS A 50 2.25 -5.50 23.37
C LYS A 50 0.79 -5.52 23.87
N ASP A 51 0.31 -4.39 24.33
CA ASP A 51 -1.07 -4.18 24.80
C ASP A 51 -2.05 -3.80 23.67
N LEU A 52 -1.56 -3.63 22.44
CA LEU A 52 -2.36 -3.32 21.26
C LEU A 52 -2.28 -4.43 20.22
N ASP A 53 -3.42 -4.74 19.61
CA ASP A 53 -3.55 -5.79 18.62
C ASP A 53 -3.21 -5.33 17.19
N GLY A 54 -2.78 -6.27 16.37
CA GLY A 54 -2.57 -6.10 14.94
C GLY A 54 -1.58 -4.99 14.63
N LEU A 55 -1.92 -4.14 13.66
CA LEU A 55 -1.09 -3.02 13.22
C LEU A 55 -0.75 -2.03 14.34
N TYR A 56 -1.66 -1.87 15.30
CA TYR A 56 -1.55 -0.85 16.35
C TYR A 56 -0.48 -1.17 17.40
N ARG A 57 0.12 -2.36 17.35
CA ARG A 57 1.36 -2.63 18.11
C ARG A 57 2.50 -1.67 17.70
N TYR A 58 2.43 -1.06 16.51
CA TYR A 58 3.37 -0.07 16.01
C TYR A 58 2.85 1.38 16.14
N ALA A 59 1.88 1.62 17.03
CA ALA A 59 1.17 2.89 17.16
C ALA A 59 2.07 4.10 17.41
N GLU A 60 3.23 3.91 18.05
CA GLU A 60 4.20 5.00 18.28
C GLU A 60 4.71 5.65 16.98
N TRP A 61 4.68 4.92 15.86
CA TRP A 61 5.08 5.38 14.53
C TRP A 61 3.94 5.29 13.51
N LEU A 62 2.71 5.49 13.97
CA LEU A 62 1.53 5.65 13.14
C LEU A 62 0.83 6.99 13.49
N PRO A 63 0.43 7.82 12.51
CA PRO A 63 -0.20 9.12 12.79
C PRO A 63 -1.69 8.94 13.09
N ILE A 64 -2.00 8.17 14.14
CA ILE A 64 -3.35 7.71 14.46
C ILE A 64 -3.95 8.42 15.68
N LYS A 65 -5.26 8.62 15.64
CA LYS A 65 -6.07 9.25 16.71
C LYS A 65 -6.91 8.24 17.49
N ARG A 66 -7.02 7.01 17.00
CA ARG A 66 -7.78 5.90 17.62
C ARG A 66 -7.30 4.55 17.10
N THR A 67 -7.73 3.48 17.76
CA THR A 67 -7.59 2.11 17.25
C THR A 67 -8.91 1.62 16.65
N LEU A 68 -8.86 0.71 15.70
CA LEU A 68 -10.00 0.11 15.02
C LEU A 68 -10.04 -1.40 15.26
N LYS A 69 -11.23 -1.99 15.20
CA LYS A 69 -11.43 -3.43 15.39
C LYS A 69 -10.88 -4.23 14.20
N ASN A 70 -10.51 -5.47 14.47
CA ASN A 70 -10.06 -6.46 13.47
C ASN A 70 -8.76 -6.07 12.74
N SER A 71 -7.93 -5.23 13.34
CA SER A 71 -6.63 -4.88 12.78
C SER A 71 -5.69 -6.09 12.75
N CYS A 72 -4.95 -6.24 11.65
CA CYS A 72 -3.94 -7.28 11.47
C CYS A 72 -2.59 -6.62 11.19
N ALA A 73 -1.50 -7.24 11.66
CA ALA A 73 -0.14 -6.86 11.33
C ALA A 73 0.44 -7.78 10.24
N PRO A 74 1.44 -7.33 9.47
CA PRO A 74 2.29 -8.21 8.68
C PRO A 74 2.97 -9.25 9.58
N VAL A 75 3.23 -10.45 9.06
CA VAL A 75 3.93 -11.52 9.78
C VAL A 75 5.27 -11.77 9.13
N THR A 76 6.35 -11.67 9.91
CA THR A 76 7.71 -11.94 9.42
C THR A 76 8.23 -13.25 9.97
N TYR A 77 8.80 -14.07 9.10
CA TYR A 77 9.44 -15.32 9.49
C TYR A 77 10.69 -15.61 8.64
N LYS A 78 11.62 -16.40 9.16
CA LYS A 78 12.79 -16.85 8.42
C LYS A 78 12.41 -17.96 7.43
N SER A 79 12.59 -17.72 6.13
CA SER A 79 12.35 -18.71 5.08
C SER A 79 13.35 -19.87 5.18
N ARG A 80 12.87 -21.08 4.91
CA ARG A 80 13.70 -22.27 4.77
C ARG A 80 13.67 -22.81 3.34
N GLY A 81 12.50 -22.90 2.75
CA GLY A 81 12.29 -23.47 1.42
C GLY A 81 12.82 -22.58 0.30
N LEU A 82 12.32 -21.35 0.24
CA LEU A 82 12.77 -20.37 -0.76
C LEU A 82 14.23 -19.96 -0.55
N ALA A 83 14.66 -19.80 0.70
CA ALA A 83 16.05 -19.52 1.04
C ALA A 83 17.01 -20.57 0.48
N LYS A 84 16.68 -21.86 0.63
CA LYS A 84 17.46 -22.97 0.06
C LYS A 84 17.51 -22.92 -1.46
N GLN A 85 16.38 -22.64 -2.13
CA GLN A 85 16.31 -22.54 -3.60
C GLN A 85 17.19 -21.40 -4.14
N LEU A 86 17.27 -20.27 -3.41
CA LEU A 86 18.04 -19.10 -3.82
C LEU A 86 19.48 -19.09 -3.27
N GLY A 87 19.87 -20.07 -2.46
CA GLY A 87 21.20 -20.15 -1.86
C GLY A 87 21.48 -19.10 -0.78
N LEU A 88 20.43 -18.50 -0.18
CA LEU A 88 20.53 -17.48 0.85
C LEU A 88 20.49 -18.08 2.26
N LYS A 89 21.29 -17.56 3.20
CA LYS A 89 21.28 -18.02 4.59
C LYS A 89 20.25 -17.26 5.46
N ASN A 90 20.00 -16.00 5.16
CA ASN A 90 19.21 -15.11 6.01
C ASN A 90 18.10 -14.42 5.21
N LEU A 91 17.30 -15.21 4.50
CA LEU A 91 16.09 -14.72 3.84
C LEU A 91 14.93 -14.71 4.85
N TYR A 92 14.34 -13.55 5.03
CA TYR A 92 13.11 -13.36 5.80
C TYR A 92 11.97 -12.93 4.87
N ILE A 93 10.84 -13.58 5.04
CA ILE A 93 9.60 -13.24 4.34
C ILE A 93 8.73 -12.44 5.28
N THR A 94 8.36 -11.21 4.87
CA THR A 94 7.30 -10.44 5.50
C THR A 94 6.03 -10.65 4.70
N PHE A 95 5.11 -11.42 5.24
CA PHE A 95 3.88 -11.84 4.59
C PHE A 95 2.70 -10.99 5.03
N SER A 96 2.01 -10.39 4.07
CA SER A 96 0.82 -9.55 4.26
C SER A 96 -0.37 -10.14 3.51
N GLY A 97 -0.87 -11.28 4.00
CA GLY A 97 -1.95 -12.04 3.41
C GLY A 97 -2.73 -12.85 4.43
N TYR A 98 -3.38 -13.91 3.99
CA TYR A 98 -4.19 -14.78 4.84
C TYR A 98 -3.61 -16.18 4.93
N HIS A 99 -2.97 -16.49 6.04
CA HIS A 99 -2.46 -17.82 6.39
C HIS A 99 -2.46 -18.01 7.90
N PRO A 100 -3.62 -18.41 8.49
CA PRO A 100 -3.80 -18.49 9.95
C PRO A 100 -2.77 -19.33 10.69
N LYS A 101 -2.23 -20.38 10.04
CA LYS A 101 -1.22 -21.28 10.63
C LYS A 101 0.08 -20.56 11.04
N ILE A 102 0.44 -19.46 10.36
CA ILE A 102 1.59 -18.61 10.71
C ILE A 102 1.17 -17.31 11.40
N GLY A 103 -0.11 -17.15 11.76
CA GLY A 103 -0.63 -15.95 12.40
C GLY A 103 -1.03 -14.82 11.44
N ALA A 104 -0.89 -14.99 10.13
CA ALA A 104 -1.27 -13.99 9.13
C ALA A 104 -2.79 -14.03 8.89
N LYS A 105 -3.48 -12.92 9.14
CA LYS A 105 -4.96 -12.85 9.17
C LYS A 105 -5.54 -11.70 8.35
N MET A 106 -4.80 -11.17 7.37
CA MET A 106 -5.31 -10.12 6.48
C MET A 106 -6.35 -10.71 5.52
N ALA A 107 -7.64 -10.49 5.83
CA ALA A 107 -8.77 -11.11 5.15
C ALA A 107 -8.93 -10.66 3.69
N THR A 108 -8.32 -9.56 3.29
CA THR A 108 -8.27 -9.10 1.88
C THR A 108 -7.07 -9.63 1.11
N CYS A 109 -6.30 -10.54 1.71
CA CYS A 109 -5.11 -11.16 1.12
C CYS A 109 -4.07 -10.16 0.60
N SER A 110 -3.99 -8.95 1.17
CA SER A 110 -3.12 -7.90 0.69
C SER A 110 -2.68 -6.93 1.80
N PHE A 111 -1.41 -6.48 1.73
CA PHE A 111 -0.86 -5.46 2.64
C PHE A 111 -1.59 -4.11 2.56
N LYS A 112 -2.54 -3.95 1.63
CA LYS A 112 -3.41 -2.78 1.57
C LYS A 112 -4.30 -2.63 2.82
N GLU A 113 -4.49 -3.67 3.61
CA GLU A 113 -5.12 -3.54 4.91
C GLU A 113 -4.31 -2.66 5.87
N THR A 114 -2.97 -2.67 5.80
CA THR A 114 -2.14 -1.84 6.67
C THR A 114 -2.32 -0.35 6.39
N GLU A 115 -2.42 0.04 5.11
CA GLU A 115 -2.73 1.43 4.74
C GLU A 115 -4.14 1.83 5.18
N ALA A 116 -5.12 0.96 4.95
CA ALA A 116 -6.51 1.24 5.27
C ALA A 116 -6.73 1.40 6.79
N TYR A 117 -6.15 0.54 7.61
CA TYR A 117 -6.25 0.65 9.07
C TYR A 117 -5.58 1.92 9.61
N SER A 118 -4.41 2.28 9.08
CA SER A 118 -3.70 3.48 9.49
C SER A 118 -4.43 4.76 9.08
N VAL A 119 -4.88 4.84 7.82
CA VAL A 119 -5.64 5.99 7.30
C VAL A 119 -6.97 6.17 8.04
N CYS A 120 -7.76 5.10 8.19
CA CYS A 120 -9.04 5.16 8.89
C CYS A 120 -8.88 5.47 10.40
N ALA A 121 -7.77 5.08 11.02
CA ALA A 121 -7.46 5.41 12.40
C ALA A 121 -6.95 6.85 12.59
N ARG A 122 -6.42 7.50 11.54
CA ARG A 122 -6.09 8.95 11.52
C ARG A 122 -7.35 9.82 11.54
N ILE A 123 -8.48 9.34 11.02
CA ILE A 123 -9.75 10.06 11.02
C ILE A 123 -10.17 10.36 12.46
N PRO A 124 -10.42 11.63 12.85
CA PRO A 124 -10.86 11.97 14.19
C PRO A 124 -12.17 11.26 14.56
N LYS A 125 -12.37 11.00 15.85
CA LYS A 125 -13.66 10.54 16.34
C LYS A 125 -14.69 11.67 16.16
N GLY A 126 -15.83 11.35 15.53
CA GLY A 126 -16.88 12.32 15.23
C GLY A 126 -16.71 13.06 13.90
N GLU A 127 -15.74 12.67 13.06
CA GLU A 127 -15.65 13.14 11.67
C GLU A 127 -16.96 12.80 10.92
N LYS A 128 -17.56 13.80 10.29
CA LYS A 128 -18.84 13.66 9.57
C LYS A 128 -18.69 13.52 8.07
N ARG A 129 -17.50 13.81 7.54
CA ARG A 129 -17.23 13.67 6.10
C ARG A 129 -17.11 12.20 5.71
N VAL A 130 -17.51 11.90 4.49
CA VAL A 130 -17.42 10.56 3.90
C VAL A 130 -16.08 10.41 3.22
N LEU A 131 -15.31 9.39 3.59
CA LEU A 131 -14.01 9.09 2.96
C LEU A 131 -14.22 8.69 1.50
N VAL A 132 -13.40 9.19 0.58
CA VAL A 132 -13.42 8.81 -0.85
C VAL A 132 -12.10 8.16 -1.22
N VAL A 133 -12.17 6.93 -1.74
CA VAL A 133 -11.01 6.12 -2.09
C VAL A 133 -11.10 5.72 -3.56
N GLN A 134 -10.10 6.11 -4.35
CA GLN A 134 -9.98 5.72 -5.76
C GLN A 134 -9.01 4.53 -5.88
N SER A 135 -9.41 3.47 -6.59
CA SER A 135 -8.58 2.27 -6.72
C SER A 135 -9.00 1.40 -7.90
N ALA A 136 -8.07 0.58 -8.35
CA ALA A 136 -8.30 -0.46 -9.36
C ALA A 136 -8.30 -1.89 -8.77
N GLY A 137 -8.44 -2.08 -7.43
CA GLY A 137 -8.48 -3.43 -6.85
C GLY A 137 -8.15 -3.48 -5.35
N ASN A 138 -6.96 -3.95 -4.98
CA ASN A 138 -6.58 -4.26 -3.60
C ASN A 138 -6.83 -3.14 -2.57
N THR A 139 -6.58 -1.87 -2.91
CA THR A 139 -6.85 -0.73 -2.02
C THR A 139 -8.37 -0.56 -1.82
N ALA A 140 -9.18 -0.66 -2.88
CA ALA A 140 -10.63 -0.62 -2.79
C ALA A 140 -11.15 -1.67 -1.81
N ARG A 141 -10.73 -2.93 -1.98
CA ARG A 141 -11.12 -4.05 -1.13
C ARG A 141 -10.71 -3.84 0.33
N ALA A 142 -9.47 -3.37 0.58
CA ALA A 142 -8.98 -3.13 1.93
C ALA A 142 -9.77 -2.04 2.66
N PHE A 143 -9.98 -0.89 2.04
CA PHE A 143 -10.77 0.19 2.63
C PHE A 143 -12.24 -0.19 2.82
N ALA A 144 -12.86 -0.86 1.85
CA ALA A 144 -14.23 -1.34 1.97
C ALA A 144 -14.40 -2.27 3.19
N LYS A 145 -13.47 -3.23 3.38
CA LYS A 145 -13.46 -4.15 4.53
C LYS A 145 -13.26 -3.39 5.85
N VAL A 146 -12.24 -2.54 5.95
CA VAL A 146 -11.92 -1.82 7.19
C VAL A 146 -13.03 -0.86 7.58
N CYS A 147 -13.58 -0.12 6.62
CA CYS A 147 -14.69 0.81 6.85
C CYS A 147 -15.97 0.06 7.25
N SER A 148 -16.28 -1.06 6.58
CA SER A 148 -17.41 -1.92 6.94
C SER A 148 -17.31 -2.45 8.38
N ASP A 149 -16.15 -2.97 8.77
CA ASP A 149 -15.95 -3.52 10.12
C ASP A 149 -16.13 -2.45 11.21
N ASN A 150 -15.79 -1.20 10.92
CA ASN A 150 -15.73 -0.10 11.88
C ASN A 150 -16.82 0.97 11.70
N ASN A 151 -17.83 0.75 10.86
CA ASN A 151 -18.92 1.68 10.53
C ASN A 151 -18.41 3.08 10.07
N ILE A 152 -17.35 3.12 9.26
CA ILE A 152 -16.81 4.35 8.71
C ILE A 152 -17.46 4.59 7.34
N PRO A 153 -18.13 5.72 7.11
CA PRO A 153 -18.69 6.02 5.80
C PRO A 153 -17.61 6.18 4.74
N VAL A 154 -17.76 5.44 3.62
CA VAL A 154 -16.80 5.48 2.53
C VAL A 154 -17.47 5.35 1.17
N VAL A 155 -16.97 6.09 0.19
CA VAL A 155 -17.19 5.89 -1.24
C VAL A 155 -15.95 5.27 -1.84
N ILE A 156 -16.11 4.14 -2.49
CA ILE A 156 -15.07 3.48 -3.29
C ILE A 156 -15.34 3.80 -4.76
N CYS A 157 -14.39 4.47 -5.42
CA CYS A 157 -14.42 4.69 -6.87
C CYS A 157 -13.56 3.64 -7.55
N ILE A 158 -14.14 2.86 -8.49
CA ILE A 158 -13.48 1.73 -9.15
C ILE A 158 -14.02 1.57 -10.58
N PRO A 159 -13.23 1.13 -11.58
CA PRO A 159 -13.78 0.76 -12.88
C PRO A 159 -14.69 -0.49 -12.77
N VAL A 160 -15.80 -0.52 -13.52
CA VAL A 160 -16.68 -1.72 -13.58
C VAL A 160 -15.91 -2.98 -13.91
N ASP A 161 -14.94 -2.89 -14.83
CA ASP A 161 -14.13 -4.04 -15.25
C ASP A 161 -13.23 -4.60 -14.15
N ASN A 162 -13.03 -3.86 -13.05
CA ASN A 162 -12.29 -4.29 -11.86
C ASN A 162 -13.20 -4.74 -10.70
N MET A 163 -14.52 -4.80 -10.88
CA MET A 163 -15.44 -5.21 -9.81
C MET A 163 -15.21 -6.64 -9.33
N HIS A 164 -14.65 -7.53 -10.15
CA HIS A 164 -14.24 -8.87 -9.77
C HIS A 164 -13.20 -8.90 -8.62
N ASP A 165 -12.52 -7.78 -8.35
CA ASP A 165 -11.63 -7.63 -7.19
C ASP A 165 -12.36 -7.27 -5.87
N MET A 166 -13.67 -6.97 -5.94
CA MET A 166 -14.50 -6.59 -4.78
C MET A 166 -15.18 -7.79 -4.11
N TRP A 167 -14.38 -8.77 -3.72
CA TRP A 167 -14.79 -9.98 -3.00
C TRP A 167 -14.46 -9.91 -1.51
N PHE A 168 -15.30 -10.50 -0.66
CA PHE A 168 -15.19 -10.46 0.80
C PHE A 168 -15.66 -11.76 1.43
N GLN A 169 -15.08 -12.16 2.56
CA GLN A 169 -15.54 -13.33 3.34
C GLN A 169 -16.96 -13.17 3.91
N LYS A 170 -17.46 -11.94 4.01
CA LYS A 170 -18.81 -11.62 4.49
C LYS A 170 -19.35 -10.36 3.82
N LYS A 171 -20.70 -10.23 3.80
CA LYS A 171 -21.36 -9.04 3.26
C LYS A 171 -20.91 -7.76 3.95
N LEU A 172 -20.64 -6.73 3.16
CA LEU A 172 -20.31 -5.39 3.64
C LEU A 172 -21.54 -4.68 4.23
N LYS A 173 -21.30 -3.81 5.21
CA LYS A 173 -22.33 -2.93 5.79
C LYS A 173 -22.67 -1.77 4.84
N ASP A 174 -23.84 -1.16 5.08
CA ASP A 174 -24.38 -0.09 4.25
C ASP A 174 -23.57 1.23 4.27
N CYS A 175 -22.66 1.40 5.22
CA CYS A 175 -21.71 2.52 5.24
C CYS A 175 -20.69 2.51 4.08
N VAL A 176 -20.55 1.39 3.36
CA VAL A 176 -19.67 1.25 2.19
C VAL A 176 -20.50 1.38 0.92
N LYS A 177 -20.23 2.42 0.14
CA LYS A 177 -20.83 2.67 -1.17
C LYS A 177 -19.80 2.54 -2.26
N VAL A 178 -20.17 1.89 -3.37
CA VAL A 178 -19.29 1.69 -4.54
C VAL A 178 -19.89 2.46 -5.71
N VAL A 179 -19.09 3.38 -6.23
CA VAL A 179 -19.39 4.17 -7.44
C VAL A 179 -18.42 3.71 -8.53
N ALA A 180 -18.95 3.05 -9.54
CA ALA A 180 -18.13 2.50 -10.61
C ALA A 180 -18.09 3.42 -11.83
N ALA A 181 -16.92 3.53 -12.47
CA ALA A 181 -16.79 4.09 -13.80
C ALA A 181 -17.25 3.05 -14.83
N PRO A 182 -17.86 3.45 -15.98
CA PRO A 182 -18.45 2.54 -16.97
C PRO A 182 -17.45 1.50 -17.51
N ARG A 183 -17.97 0.49 -18.20
CA ARG A 183 -17.14 -0.53 -18.88
C ARG A 183 -16.17 0.13 -19.87
N GLY A 184 -14.94 -0.35 -19.92
CA GLY A 184 -13.84 0.19 -20.73
C GLY A 184 -13.09 1.35 -20.07
N SER A 185 -13.50 1.76 -18.86
CA SER A 185 -12.77 2.73 -18.04
C SER A 185 -11.51 2.11 -17.41
N ASP A 186 -10.54 2.96 -17.11
CA ASP A 186 -9.32 2.58 -16.40
C ASP A 186 -9.25 3.15 -14.97
N TYR A 187 -8.12 2.97 -14.31
CA TYR A 187 -7.88 3.51 -12.98
C TYR A 187 -7.98 5.05 -12.91
N PHE A 188 -7.64 5.76 -14.00
CA PHE A 188 -7.69 7.22 -14.04
C PHE A 188 -9.13 7.75 -14.12
N ASP A 189 -10.03 7.00 -14.73
CA ASP A 189 -11.46 7.31 -14.72
C ASP A 189 -12.04 7.20 -13.31
N ALA A 190 -11.61 6.21 -12.55
CA ALA A 190 -11.95 6.09 -11.13
C ALA A 190 -11.36 7.24 -10.30
N ILE A 191 -10.15 7.72 -10.62
CA ILE A 191 -9.56 8.91 -9.99
C ILE A 191 -10.40 10.15 -10.32
N ALA A 192 -10.75 10.35 -11.60
CA ALA A 192 -11.55 11.50 -12.04
C ALA A 192 -12.92 11.54 -11.34
N LEU A 193 -13.60 10.40 -11.19
CA LEU A 193 -14.83 10.30 -10.39
C LEU A 193 -14.60 10.75 -8.95
N GLY A 194 -13.59 10.23 -8.28
CA GLY A 194 -13.30 10.57 -6.89
C GLY A 194 -12.89 12.03 -6.70
N GLU A 195 -12.14 12.62 -7.63
CA GLU A 195 -11.80 14.04 -7.62
C GLU A 195 -13.05 14.92 -7.74
N LYS A 196 -13.96 14.59 -8.67
CA LYS A 196 -15.23 15.30 -8.82
C LYS A 196 -16.13 15.16 -7.59
N ILE A 197 -16.21 13.98 -6.97
CA ILE A 197 -16.95 13.78 -5.72
C ILE A 197 -16.37 14.66 -4.60
N CYS A 198 -15.04 14.75 -4.49
CA CYS A 198 -14.35 15.53 -3.46
C CYS A 198 -14.43 17.06 -3.65
N THR A 199 -15.08 17.57 -4.72
CA THR A 199 -15.38 19.01 -4.83
C THR A 199 -16.45 19.46 -3.83
N ASP A 200 -17.27 18.55 -3.32
CA ASP A 200 -18.27 18.83 -2.28
C ASP A 200 -17.66 18.61 -0.88
N PRO A 201 -17.82 19.56 0.06
CA PRO A 201 -17.21 19.49 1.39
C PRO A 201 -17.71 18.33 2.27
N MET A 202 -18.79 17.64 1.89
CA MET A 202 -19.24 16.41 2.56
C MET A 202 -18.21 15.27 2.42
N PHE A 203 -17.34 15.34 1.44
CA PHE A 203 -16.43 14.26 1.08
C PHE A 203 -14.99 14.58 1.42
N LEU A 204 -14.23 13.56 1.83
CA LEU A 204 -12.84 13.65 2.25
C LEU A 204 -11.97 12.77 1.35
N ALA A 205 -11.10 13.36 0.54
CA ALA A 205 -10.17 12.60 -0.29
C ALA A 205 -9.19 11.79 0.59
N GLU A 206 -9.02 10.51 0.30
CA GLU A 206 -8.04 9.65 1.00
C GLU A 206 -6.60 10.14 0.80
N GLY A 207 -6.26 10.64 -0.38
CA GLY A 207 -5.01 11.35 -0.66
C GLY A 207 -3.89 10.50 -1.25
N GLY A 208 -4.05 9.19 -1.38
CA GLY A 208 -3.05 8.31 -1.99
C GLY A 208 -1.68 8.39 -1.29
N ALA A 209 -0.62 8.40 -2.08
CA ALA A 209 0.76 8.48 -1.58
C ALA A 209 1.07 9.76 -0.78
N LYS A 210 0.28 10.82 -0.93
CA LYS A 210 0.43 12.07 -0.15
C LYS A 210 0.01 11.90 1.31
N ASN A 211 -0.86 10.93 1.61
CA ASN A 211 -1.31 10.67 2.97
C ASN A 211 -0.22 9.96 3.79
N VAL A 212 0.30 10.63 4.82
CA VAL A 212 1.34 10.07 5.71
C VAL A 212 0.88 8.78 6.38
N ALA A 213 -0.40 8.70 6.78
CA ALA A 213 -0.95 7.50 7.42
C ALA A 213 -0.94 6.28 6.47
N ARG A 214 -1.16 6.50 5.15
CA ARG A 214 -1.03 5.44 4.16
C ARG A 214 0.39 4.88 4.14
N ARG A 215 1.41 5.75 4.05
CA ARG A 215 2.80 5.32 4.01
C ARG A 215 3.23 4.68 5.31
N ASP A 216 2.95 5.30 6.46
CA ASP A 216 3.36 4.74 7.75
C ASP A 216 2.67 3.40 8.05
N GLY A 217 1.39 3.24 7.63
CA GLY A 217 0.72 1.95 7.66
C GLY A 217 1.44 0.88 6.84
N MET A 218 1.81 1.19 5.59
CA MET A 218 2.57 0.27 4.73
C MET A 218 3.98 0.00 5.26
N GLY A 219 4.61 0.99 5.90
CA GLY A 219 5.93 0.88 6.52
C GLY A 219 6.00 -0.11 7.68
N THR A 220 4.85 -0.50 8.26
CA THR A 220 4.80 -1.52 9.32
C THR A 220 5.29 -2.88 8.84
N THR A 221 5.41 -3.12 7.54
CA THR A 221 6.08 -4.31 6.99
C THR A 221 7.54 -4.38 7.41
N LEU A 222 8.27 -3.26 7.37
CA LEU A 222 9.66 -3.21 7.89
C LEU A 222 9.69 -3.32 9.42
N LEU A 223 8.75 -2.69 10.11
CA LEU A 223 8.70 -2.77 11.57
C LEU A 223 8.48 -4.21 12.06
N SER A 224 7.61 -4.97 11.36
CA SER A 224 7.45 -6.42 11.59
C SER A 224 8.75 -7.20 11.33
N ALA A 225 9.48 -6.84 10.27
CA ALA A 225 10.74 -7.49 9.96
C ALA A 225 11.80 -7.21 11.03
N VAL A 226 11.97 -5.96 11.43
CA VAL A 226 12.96 -5.57 12.45
C VAL A 226 12.63 -6.18 13.81
N GLU A 227 11.35 -6.26 14.18
CA GLU A 227 10.93 -6.94 15.41
C GLU A 227 11.30 -8.43 15.40
N ALA A 228 11.15 -9.10 14.26
CA ALA A 228 11.47 -10.53 14.11
C ALA A 228 12.96 -10.82 13.93
N ILE A 229 13.71 -9.92 13.27
CA ILE A 229 15.12 -10.09 12.92
C ILE A 229 16.05 -9.55 14.02
N GLY A 230 15.64 -8.50 14.72
CA GLY A 230 16.44 -7.79 15.72
C GLY A 230 17.41 -6.75 15.16
N ARG A 231 17.42 -6.54 13.84
CA ARG A 231 18.26 -5.53 13.15
C ARG A 231 17.61 -5.05 11.86
N ILE A 232 18.08 -3.93 11.31
CA ILE A 232 17.77 -3.48 9.95
C ILE A 232 18.31 -4.52 8.96
N PRO A 233 17.48 -5.02 7.99
CA PRO A 233 17.96 -5.87 6.90
C PRO A 233 19.01 -5.16 6.02
N ASP A 234 19.80 -5.94 5.27
CA ASP A 234 20.76 -5.39 4.31
C ASP A 234 20.08 -5.05 2.97
N ALA A 235 19.06 -5.83 2.60
CA ALA A 235 18.32 -5.66 1.35
C ALA A 235 16.81 -5.90 1.53
N TYR A 236 16.01 -5.15 0.77
CA TYR A 236 14.55 -5.21 0.72
C TYR A 236 14.07 -5.39 -0.71
N PHE A 237 13.07 -6.27 -0.90
CA PHE A 237 12.46 -6.54 -2.21
C PHE A 237 10.95 -6.33 -2.18
N GLN A 238 10.42 -5.55 -3.13
CA GLN A 238 8.98 -5.35 -3.31
C GLN A 238 8.63 -5.07 -4.78
N ALA A 239 7.50 -5.62 -5.24
CA ALA A 239 6.89 -5.15 -6.49
C ALA A 239 6.13 -3.84 -6.27
N VAL A 240 6.20 -2.95 -7.25
CA VAL A 240 5.69 -1.58 -7.14
C VAL A 240 4.73 -1.22 -8.28
N GLY A 241 3.53 -0.75 -7.90
CA GLY A 241 2.63 -0.03 -8.79
C GLY A 241 2.88 1.47 -8.69
N SER A 242 2.63 2.05 -7.50
CA SER A 242 2.95 3.46 -7.19
C SER A 242 4.31 3.69 -6.54
N GLY A 243 4.95 2.64 -6.02
CA GLY A 243 6.16 2.75 -5.20
C GLY A 243 5.92 3.18 -3.75
N THR A 244 4.68 3.49 -3.36
CA THR A 244 4.34 4.01 -2.02
C THR A 244 4.83 3.10 -0.88
N GLY A 245 4.77 1.77 -1.04
CA GLY A 245 5.26 0.83 -0.03
C GLY A 245 6.78 0.86 0.13
N ALA A 246 7.53 1.00 -0.96
CA ALA A 246 8.99 1.13 -0.93
C ALA A 246 9.42 2.47 -0.31
N ILE A 247 8.71 3.57 -0.63
CA ILE A 247 8.91 4.87 0.03
C ILE A 247 8.66 4.75 1.54
N ALA A 248 7.58 4.10 1.94
CA ALA A 248 7.21 3.90 3.34
C ALA A 248 8.27 3.12 4.13
N VAL A 249 8.82 2.09 3.52
CA VAL A 249 9.91 1.29 4.11
C VAL A 249 11.19 2.10 4.23
N TRP A 250 11.54 2.90 3.22
CA TRP A 250 12.65 3.85 3.30
C TRP A 250 12.47 4.86 4.45
N GLU A 251 11.30 5.48 4.58
CA GLU A 251 10.99 6.41 5.66
C GLU A 251 11.15 5.77 7.05
N ASN A 252 10.70 4.52 7.21
CA ASN A 252 10.88 3.79 8.46
C ASN A 252 12.34 3.33 8.68
N ASN A 253 13.09 3.01 7.62
CA ASN A 253 14.53 2.72 7.74
C ASN A 253 15.29 3.94 8.30
N LEU A 254 14.99 5.14 7.81
CA LEU A 254 15.59 6.37 8.34
C LEU A 254 15.27 6.59 9.82
N ARG A 255 14.02 6.30 10.25
CA ARG A 255 13.63 6.36 11.67
C ARG A 255 14.35 5.32 12.53
N LEU A 256 14.54 4.10 12.00
CA LEU A 256 15.29 3.04 12.70
C LEU A 256 16.78 3.37 12.84
N ILE A 257 17.37 4.06 11.85
CA ILE A 257 18.73 4.58 11.92
C ILE A 257 18.82 5.69 13.00
N GLU A 258 17.82 6.58 13.07
CA GLU A 258 17.72 7.61 14.13
C GLU A 258 17.58 6.98 15.53
N ASP A 259 16.84 5.87 15.66
CA ASP A 259 16.77 5.07 16.90
C ASP A 259 18.14 4.49 17.31
N GLY A 260 18.94 4.03 16.34
CA GLY A 260 20.31 3.53 16.53
C GLY A 260 20.44 2.12 17.10
N ARG A 261 19.40 1.54 17.71
CA ARG A 261 19.46 0.22 18.37
C ARG A 261 19.45 -0.97 17.41
N PHE A 262 18.99 -0.77 16.18
CA PHE A 262 18.80 -1.83 15.18
C PHE A 262 19.85 -1.80 14.06
N GLY A 263 20.83 -0.91 14.13
CA GLY A 263 21.86 -0.68 13.11
C GLY A 263 21.76 0.70 12.48
N THR A 264 22.78 1.06 11.70
CA THR A 264 22.88 2.35 11.01
C THR A 264 22.92 2.23 9.49
N ASN A 265 22.70 1.00 8.97
CA ASN A 265 22.76 0.74 7.55
C ASN A 265 21.51 1.23 6.83
N LYS A 266 21.69 1.90 5.70
CA LYS A 266 20.64 2.15 4.74
C LYS A 266 20.37 0.84 3.99
N MET A 267 19.19 0.26 4.26
CA MET A 267 18.75 -0.98 3.63
C MET A 267 18.56 -0.76 2.13
N LYS A 268 19.29 -1.49 1.28
CA LYS A 268 19.15 -1.38 -0.19
C LYS A 268 17.73 -1.74 -0.62
N ILE A 269 17.07 -0.85 -1.36
CA ILE A 269 15.71 -1.06 -1.84
C ILE A 269 15.74 -1.55 -3.28
N PHE A 270 15.25 -2.76 -3.50
CA PHE A 270 15.06 -3.34 -4.82
C PHE A 270 13.57 -3.37 -5.17
N ALA A 271 13.18 -2.56 -6.14
CA ALA A 271 11.81 -2.47 -6.60
C ALA A 271 11.62 -3.24 -7.92
N ALA A 272 10.40 -3.75 -8.18
CA ALA A 272 10.13 -4.51 -9.39
C ALA A 272 8.81 -4.14 -10.06
N GLN A 273 8.77 -4.18 -11.38
CA GLN A 273 7.56 -4.02 -12.20
C GLN A 273 7.32 -5.24 -13.08
N ASN A 274 6.06 -5.47 -13.46
CA ASN A 274 5.68 -6.53 -14.38
C ASN A 274 5.74 -6.03 -15.83
N ALA A 275 6.63 -6.62 -16.63
CA ALA A 275 6.73 -6.30 -18.04
C ALA A 275 5.49 -6.79 -18.82
N PRO A 276 5.00 -5.98 -19.81
CA PRO A 276 5.64 -4.82 -20.41
C PRO A 276 5.33 -3.46 -19.73
N PHE A 277 4.69 -3.40 -18.57
CA PHE A 277 4.45 -2.14 -17.86
C PHE A 277 5.65 -1.78 -16.96
N THR A 278 6.66 -1.10 -17.51
CA THR A 278 8.00 -0.91 -16.90
C THR A 278 8.41 0.56 -16.73
N LEU A 279 7.44 1.49 -16.74
CA LEU A 279 7.68 2.95 -16.76
C LEU A 279 8.72 3.43 -15.73
N MET A 280 8.58 3.03 -14.45
CA MET A 280 9.55 3.46 -13.43
C MET A 280 10.91 2.78 -13.59
N HIS A 281 10.93 1.49 -13.95
CA HIS A 281 12.17 0.77 -14.22
C HIS A 281 12.95 1.42 -15.37
N ASP A 282 12.30 1.71 -16.49
CA ASP A 282 12.96 2.27 -17.66
C ASP A 282 13.44 3.70 -17.38
N THR A 283 12.64 4.48 -16.64
CA THR A 283 13.04 5.81 -16.16
C THR A 283 14.27 5.74 -15.26
N TRP A 284 14.29 4.79 -14.30
CA TRP A 284 15.44 4.56 -13.41
C TRP A 284 16.70 4.16 -14.18
N LYS A 285 16.58 3.21 -15.12
CA LYS A 285 17.70 2.74 -15.95
C LYS A 285 18.23 3.84 -16.89
N ALA A 286 17.39 4.77 -17.30
CA ALA A 286 17.81 5.98 -18.03
C ALA A 286 18.51 7.02 -17.13
N GLY A 287 18.62 6.80 -15.82
CA GLY A 287 19.19 7.76 -14.88
C GLY A 287 18.35 9.03 -14.70
N SER A 288 17.08 9.02 -15.11
CA SER A 288 16.21 10.20 -15.08
C SER A 288 15.39 10.25 -13.78
N ARG A 289 15.30 11.44 -13.18
CA ARG A 289 14.32 11.71 -12.13
C ARG A 289 12.92 11.94 -12.71
N ALA A 290 12.84 12.64 -13.85
CA ALA A 290 11.58 12.86 -14.54
C ALA A 290 11.12 11.55 -15.20
N LEU A 291 9.87 11.16 -14.98
CA LEU A 291 9.29 9.99 -15.65
C LEU A 291 9.40 10.15 -17.16
N LEU A 292 9.75 9.06 -17.84
CA LEU A 292 9.68 8.99 -19.29
C LEU A 292 8.25 9.18 -19.76
N ASP A 293 8.09 9.78 -20.91
CA ASP A 293 6.76 9.96 -21.50
C ASP A 293 6.16 8.61 -21.93
N ILE A 294 4.92 8.39 -21.53
CA ILE A 294 4.12 7.27 -21.97
C ILE A 294 2.71 7.78 -22.32
N THR A 295 2.24 7.46 -23.53
CA THR A 295 0.88 7.84 -23.92
C THR A 295 -0.16 7.03 -23.15
N ALA A 296 -1.38 7.56 -23.02
CA ALA A 296 -2.49 6.85 -22.40
C ALA A 296 -2.76 5.51 -23.11
N GLU A 297 -2.65 5.47 -24.44
CA GLU A 297 -2.84 4.26 -25.24
C GLU A 297 -1.75 3.21 -24.98
N GLN A 298 -0.47 3.60 -24.96
CA GLN A 298 0.64 2.70 -24.64
C GLN A 298 0.49 2.11 -23.23
N SER A 299 0.14 2.97 -22.26
CA SER A 299 -0.10 2.56 -20.88
C SER A 299 -1.26 1.56 -20.78
N ARG A 300 -2.37 1.81 -21.47
CA ARG A 300 -3.54 0.93 -21.49
C ARG A 300 -3.18 -0.43 -22.09
N ARG A 301 -2.56 -0.48 -23.27
CA ARG A 301 -2.11 -1.71 -23.92
C ARG A 301 -1.18 -2.53 -23.02
N ALA A 302 -0.20 -1.89 -22.39
CA ALA A 302 0.71 -2.57 -21.46
C ALA A 302 -0.05 -3.13 -20.24
N SER A 303 -1.00 -2.37 -19.67
CA SER A 303 -1.82 -2.79 -18.53
C SER A 303 -2.73 -3.97 -18.87
N GLU A 304 -3.21 -4.08 -20.11
CA GLU A 304 -4.04 -5.19 -20.59
C GLU A 304 -3.29 -6.52 -20.64
N VAL A 305 -1.99 -6.49 -20.84
CA VAL A 305 -1.16 -7.68 -21.02
C VAL A 305 -0.57 -8.21 -19.73
N ILE A 306 -0.18 -7.34 -18.79
CA ILE A 306 0.47 -7.76 -17.55
C ILE A 306 -0.45 -8.63 -16.68
N LEU A 307 0.13 -9.62 -16.01
CA LEU A 307 -0.58 -10.49 -15.06
C LEU A 307 -0.89 -9.76 -13.76
N ALA A 308 0.05 -8.96 -13.27
CA ALA A 308 -0.09 -8.21 -12.02
C ALA A 308 -0.74 -6.83 -12.27
N LYS A 309 -2.04 -6.81 -12.63
CA LYS A 309 -2.81 -5.61 -13.00
C LYS A 309 -2.66 -4.43 -12.03
N VAL A 310 -2.53 -4.70 -10.74
CA VAL A 310 -2.37 -3.69 -9.68
C VAL A 310 -1.04 -2.93 -9.74
N LEU A 311 -0.10 -3.32 -10.61
CA LEU A 311 1.20 -2.66 -10.79
C LEU A 311 1.20 -1.61 -11.92
N SER A 312 0.06 -1.27 -12.51
CA SER A 312 -0.07 -0.41 -13.70
C SER A 312 -0.34 1.07 -13.41
N ASN A 313 0.42 1.71 -12.52
CA ASN A 313 0.27 3.14 -12.26
C ASN A 313 1.15 3.99 -13.20
N ARG A 314 0.54 4.80 -14.08
CA ARG A 314 1.26 5.68 -15.03
C ARG A 314 1.66 7.06 -14.46
N LYS A 315 1.19 7.42 -13.24
CA LYS A 315 1.54 8.67 -12.55
C LYS A 315 1.97 8.38 -11.10
N PRO A 316 3.01 7.54 -10.91
CA PRO A 316 3.49 7.22 -9.57
C PRO A 316 4.20 8.42 -8.93
N PRO A 317 4.31 8.50 -7.59
CA PRO A 317 5.12 9.47 -6.87
C PRO A 317 6.61 9.13 -6.99
N PHE A 318 7.11 9.01 -8.22
CA PHE A 318 8.50 8.66 -8.52
C PHE A 318 9.41 9.89 -8.43
N SER A 319 9.04 10.95 -9.15
CA SER A 319 9.86 12.16 -9.35
C SER A 319 9.79 13.16 -8.20
N LEU A 320 8.77 13.08 -7.34
CA LEU A 320 8.56 14.02 -6.24
C LEU A 320 9.71 13.98 -5.24
N ALA A 321 10.01 15.11 -4.58
CA ALA A 321 10.90 15.08 -3.42
C ALA A 321 10.32 14.15 -2.34
N GLY A 322 11.12 13.19 -1.87
CA GLY A 322 10.68 12.08 -1.01
C GLY A 322 10.01 10.92 -1.76
N GLY A 323 10.02 10.92 -3.09
CA GLY A 323 9.47 9.87 -3.93
C GLY A 323 10.39 8.65 -4.08
N LEU A 324 9.99 7.74 -4.98
CA LEU A 324 10.72 6.47 -5.18
C LEU A 324 12.12 6.69 -5.72
N PHE A 325 12.35 7.70 -6.57
CA PHE A 325 13.67 8.04 -7.07
C PHE A 325 14.64 8.36 -5.93
N ASP A 326 14.20 9.16 -4.95
CA ASP A 326 15.00 9.50 -3.78
C ASP A 326 15.28 8.27 -2.90
N ALA A 327 14.28 7.42 -2.69
CA ALA A 327 14.44 6.19 -1.91
C ALA A 327 15.49 5.25 -2.52
N LEU A 328 15.44 5.04 -3.84
CA LEU A 328 16.43 4.21 -4.54
C LEU A 328 17.81 4.83 -4.52
N SER A 329 17.92 6.14 -4.79
CA SER A 329 19.20 6.87 -4.81
C SER A 329 19.87 6.87 -3.44
N ASP A 330 19.10 7.17 -2.37
CA ASP A 330 19.63 7.26 -1.00
C ASP A 330 20.10 5.90 -0.44
N THR A 331 19.49 4.80 -0.89
CA THR A 331 19.78 3.45 -0.40
C THR A 331 20.76 2.66 -1.28
N GLY A 332 21.20 3.21 -2.41
CA GLY A 332 21.95 2.46 -3.41
C GLY A 332 21.15 1.28 -3.97
N GLY A 333 19.83 1.49 -4.09
CA GLY A 333 18.89 0.49 -4.59
C GLY A 333 18.89 0.34 -6.11
N ASP A 334 17.99 -0.49 -6.61
CA ASP A 334 17.84 -0.72 -8.05
C ASP A 334 16.40 -1.16 -8.40
N MET A 335 16.11 -1.21 -9.71
CA MET A 335 14.84 -1.70 -10.23
C MET A 335 15.02 -2.91 -11.15
N PHE A 336 14.04 -3.82 -11.07
CA PHE A 336 13.96 -5.04 -11.87
C PHE A 336 12.63 -5.13 -12.60
N THR A 337 12.57 -5.99 -13.60
CA THR A 337 11.34 -6.39 -14.28
C THR A 337 11.12 -7.88 -14.21
N ALA A 338 9.86 -8.30 -14.29
CA ALA A 338 9.48 -9.70 -14.42
C ALA A 338 8.45 -9.86 -15.53
N THR A 339 8.61 -10.87 -16.38
CA THR A 339 7.63 -11.26 -17.40
C THR A 339 6.48 -12.04 -16.75
N ASN A 340 5.35 -12.16 -17.45
CA ASN A 340 4.22 -12.98 -16.98
C ASN A 340 4.63 -14.44 -16.74
N ASP A 341 5.44 -15.02 -17.62
CA ASP A 341 5.90 -16.41 -17.48
C ASP A 341 6.79 -16.61 -16.26
N GLU A 342 7.71 -15.68 -16.00
CA GLU A 342 8.53 -15.69 -14.77
C GLU A 342 7.65 -15.61 -13.53
N ILE A 343 6.64 -14.74 -13.54
CA ILE A 343 5.71 -14.57 -12.41
C ILE A 343 4.96 -15.88 -12.14
N VAL A 344 4.40 -16.52 -13.17
CA VAL A 344 3.69 -17.80 -13.02
C VAL A 344 4.62 -18.89 -12.47
N GLN A 345 5.85 -18.99 -13.00
CA GLN A 345 6.83 -19.95 -12.50
C GLN A 345 7.15 -19.71 -11.02
N TRP A 346 7.30 -18.45 -10.59
CA TRP A 346 7.64 -18.13 -9.20
C TRP A 346 6.44 -18.27 -8.25
N ILE A 347 5.20 -18.08 -8.69
CA ILE A 347 4.00 -18.47 -7.91
C ILE A 347 4.08 -19.96 -7.55
N VAL A 348 4.30 -20.83 -8.56
CA VAL A 348 4.36 -22.29 -8.35
C VAL A 348 5.56 -22.69 -7.47
N ARG A 349 6.74 -22.12 -7.73
CA ARG A 349 7.95 -22.41 -6.95
C ARG A 349 7.81 -21.96 -5.51
N PHE A 350 7.28 -20.75 -5.29
CA PHE A 350 7.04 -20.20 -3.95
C PHE A 350 6.05 -21.08 -3.17
N MET A 351 4.93 -21.44 -3.78
CA MET A 351 3.93 -22.29 -3.15
C MET A 351 4.51 -23.65 -2.74
N LYS A 352 5.35 -24.26 -3.58
CA LYS A 352 6.06 -25.50 -3.23
C LYS A 352 7.07 -25.33 -2.10
N ALA A 353 7.72 -24.17 -2.04
CA ALA A 353 8.77 -23.90 -1.06
C ALA A 353 8.22 -23.50 0.33
N GLU A 354 7.15 -22.69 0.36
CA GLU A 354 6.64 -22.06 1.58
C GLU A 354 5.24 -22.59 2.01
N GLY A 355 4.55 -23.34 1.12
CA GLY A 355 3.30 -24.07 1.47
C GLY A 355 2.01 -23.25 1.36
N TYR A 356 2.05 -22.06 0.75
CA TYR A 356 0.86 -21.22 0.52
C TYR A 356 1.00 -20.41 -0.78
N ASP A 357 -0.16 -19.98 -1.32
CA ASP A 357 -0.22 -19.20 -2.56
C ASP A 357 0.15 -17.74 -2.34
N ILE A 358 0.67 -17.11 -3.40
CA ILE A 358 0.95 -15.66 -3.44
C ILE A 358 0.33 -15.03 -4.68
N LEU A 359 -0.02 -13.75 -4.56
CA LEU A 359 -0.58 -12.98 -5.68
C LEU A 359 0.51 -12.64 -6.72
N PRO A 360 0.13 -12.42 -8.01
CA PRO A 360 1.09 -12.10 -9.08
C PRO A 360 2.03 -10.93 -8.75
N ALA A 361 1.51 -9.88 -8.11
CA ALA A 361 2.33 -8.75 -7.66
C ALA A 361 3.42 -9.17 -6.66
N ALA A 362 3.11 -10.07 -5.72
CA ALA A 362 4.10 -10.57 -4.78
C ALA A 362 5.17 -11.44 -5.48
N ALA A 363 4.75 -12.30 -6.42
CA ALA A 363 5.67 -13.12 -7.21
C ALA A 363 6.64 -12.28 -8.07
N THR A 364 6.23 -11.09 -8.52
CA THR A 364 7.12 -10.14 -9.20
C THR A 364 8.31 -9.75 -8.32
N ALA A 365 8.12 -9.60 -7.01
CA ALA A 365 9.22 -9.34 -6.07
C ALA A 365 10.14 -10.56 -5.88
N VAL A 366 9.59 -11.78 -5.92
CA VAL A 366 10.39 -13.02 -5.88
C VAL A 366 11.29 -13.13 -7.13
N CYS A 367 10.75 -12.79 -8.31
CA CYS A 367 11.54 -12.71 -9.55
C CYS A 367 12.72 -11.75 -9.41
N ALA A 368 12.46 -10.54 -8.87
CA ALA A 368 13.50 -9.54 -8.66
C ALA A 368 14.60 -10.05 -7.71
N LEU A 369 14.23 -10.67 -6.60
CA LEU A 369 15.19 -11.27 -5.67
C LEU A 369 16.05 -12.35 -6.36
N SER A 370 15.41 -13.24 -7.13
CA SER A 370 16.15 -14.26 -7.89
C SER A 370 17.16 -13.65 -8.86
N LYS A 371 16.78 -12.62 -9.61
CA LYS A 371 17.66 -11.91 -10.54
C LYS A 371 18.80 -11.21 -9.79
N ALA A 372 18.50 -10.52 -8.69
CA ALA A 372 19.51 -9.83 -7.89
C ALA A 372 20.56 -10.78 -7.31
N VAL A 373 20.16 -11.99 -6.91
CA VAL A 373 21.09 -13.04 -6.47
C VAL A 373 21.96 -13.50 -7.63
N GLN A 374 21.39 -13.76 -8.81
CA GLN A 374 22.12 -14.18 -10.01
C GLN A 374 23.11 -13.09 -10.49
N GLU A 375 22.75 -11.82 -10.35
CA GLU A 375 23.60 -10.68 -10.70
C GLU A 375 24.64 -10.33 -9.61
N GLY A 376 24.69 -11.07 -8.50
CA GLY A 376 25.62 -10.83 -7.40
C GLY A 376 25.35 -9.54 -6.60
N LYS A 377 24.15 -8.95 -6.72
CA LYS A 377 23.73 -7.75 -5.96
C LYS A 377 23.35 -8.05 -4.52
N VAL A 378 23.08 -9.32 -4.23
CA VAL A 378 22.78 -9.87 -2.91
C VAL A 378 23.73 -10.99 -2.61
N ALA A 379 24.46 -10.87 -1.50
CA ALA A 379 25.39 -11.90 -1.05
C ALA A 379 24.63 -13.00 -0.25
N LYS A 380 25.22 -14.20 -0.22
CA LYS A 380 24.65 -15.35 0.49
C LYS A 380 24.39 -15.08 1.98
N GLU A 381 25.23 -14.26 2.60
CA GLU A 381 25.19 -13.94 4.03
C GLU A 381 24.28 -12.74 4.36
N ASP A 382 23.87 -11.96 3.35
CA ASP A 382 23.04 -10.78 3.55
C ASP A 382 21.73 -11.16 4.26
N VAL A 383 21.28 -10.29 5.15
CA VAL A 383 19.95 -10.35 5.75
C VAL A 383 18.97 -9.71 4.79
N VAL A 384 18.18 -10.54 4.12
CA VAL A 384 17.25 -10.11 3.07
C VAL A 384 15.82 -10.13 3.58
N MET A 385 15.11 -9.02 3.40
CA MET A 385 13.68 -8.93 3.62
C MET A 385 12.94 -8.97 2.27
N LEU A 386 12.20 -10.05 2.04
CA LEU A 386 11.28 -10.18 0.90
C LEU A 386 9.86 -9.83 1.34
N ASN A 387 9.31 -8.74 0.82
CA ASN A 387 7.95 -8.33 1.13
C ASN A 387 6.95 -9.02 0.19
N ILE A 388 6.29 -10.05 0.70
CA ILE A 388 5.18 -10.74 0.05
C ILE A 388 3.90 -9.96 0.35
N THR A 389 3.59 -9.05 -0.56
CA THR A 389 2.53 -8.03 -0.42
C THR A 389 1.10 -8.57 -0.49
N GLY A 390 0.94 -9.85 -0.78
CA GLY A 390 -0.37 -10.50 -0.81
C GLY A 390 -0.29 -11.98 -1.15
N GLY A 391 -1.24 -12.74 -0.62
CA GLY A 391 -1.36 -14.18 -0.83
C GLY A 391 -2.32 -14.83 0.16
N GLY A 392 -2.43 -16.16 0.07
CA GLY A 392 -3.33 -16.95 0.90
C GLY A 392 -4.79 -16.86 0.43
N PHE A 393 -4.99 -16.57 -0.84
CA PHE A 393 -6.32 -16.44 -1.44
C PHE A 393 -7.10 -17.75 -1.33
N PHE A 394 -6.47 -18.89 -1.62
CA PHE A 394 -7.13 -20.19 -1.55
C PHE A 394 -7.63 -20.52 -0.13
N GLU A 395 -6.81 -20.23 0.89
CA GLU A 395 -7.21 -20.43 2.28
C GLU A 395 -8.30 -19.43 2.72
N ALA A 396 -8.22 -18.18 2.27
CA ALA A 396 -9.20 -17.16 2.59
C ALA A 396 -10.57 -17.43 1.99
N MET A 397 -10.62 -18.06 0.81
CA MET A 397 -11.84 -18.30 0.03
C MET A 397 -12.39 -19.72 0.12
N LYS A 398 -11.76 -20.60 0.91
CA LYS A 398 -12.17 -22.02 1.01
C LYS A 398 -13.63 -22.25 1.47
N ASP A 399 -14.15 -21.31 2.28
CA ASP A 399 -15.52 -21.34 2.79
C ASP A 399 -16.50 -20.47 1.97
N GLY A 400 -16.05 -20.01 0.78
CA GLY A 400 -16.78 -19.13 -0.11
C GLY A 400 -16.51 -17.65 0.14
N TYR A 401 -17.08 -16.82 -0.72
CA TYR A 401 -16.97 -15.35 -0.65
C TYR A 401 -18.23 -14.67 -1.18
N VAL A 402 -18.36 -13.39 -0.88
CA VAL A 402 -19.44 -12.53 -1.36
C VAL A 402 -18.84 -11.42 -2.19
N GLU A 403 -19.37 -11.18 -3.38
CA GLU A 403 -19.02 -10.04 -4.21
C GLU A 403 -19.87 -8.83 -3.87
N LYS A 404 -19.30 -7.63 -4.03
CA LYS A 404 -19.98 -6.37 -3.87
C LYS A 404 -20.30 -5.79 -5.25
N GLU A 405 -21.60 -5.62 -5.53
CA GLU A 405 -22.05 -4.93 -6.72
C GLU A 405 -21.92 -3.40 -6.56
N PRO A 406 -21.77 -2.62 -7.66
CA PRO A 406 -21.77 -1.17 -7.58
C PRO A 406 -23.13 -0.64 -7.13
N ASP A 407 -23.10 0.38 -6.28
CA ASP A 407 -24.32 1.12 -5.88
C ASP A 407 -24.74 2.12 -6.96
N LEU A 408 -23.78 2.65 -7.73
CA LEU A 408 -23.96 3.51 -8.89
C LEU A 408 -22.90 3.21 -9.96
N VAL A 409 -23.28 3.40 -11.23
CA VAL A 409 -22.35 3.48 -12.35
C VAL A 409 -22.46 4.88 -12.93
N LEU A 410 -21.39 5.67 -12.93
CA LEU A 410 -21.38 7.07 -13.34
C LEU A 410 -20.26 7.33 -14.34
N ASP A 411 -20.58 8.07 -15.40
CA ASP A 411 -19.61 8.52 -16.36
C ASP A 411 -18.72 9.62 -15.73
N PRO A 412 -17.38 9.47 -15.71
CA PRO A 412 -16.47 10.48 -15.19
C PRO A 412 -16.51 11.79 -15.97
N GLU A 413 -17.05 11.82 -17.19
CA GLU A 413 -17.21 13.05 -17.99
C GLU A 413 -18.39 13.92 -17.54
N LEU A 414 -19.33 13.39 -16.74
CA LEU A 414 -20.44 14.18 -16.19
C LEU A 414 -19.93 15.38 -15.35
N PRO A 415 -20.69 16.49 -15.28
CA PRO A 415 -20.37 17.60 -14.40
C PRO A 415 -20.25 17.18 -12.93
N ALA A 416 -19.29 17.75 -12.20
CA ALA A 416 -19.03 17.40 -10.80
C ALA A 416 -20.27 17.51 -9.90
N GLU A 417 -21.09 18.54 -10.13
CA GLU A 417 -22.35 18.75 -9.40
C GLU A 417 -23.33 17.60 -9.60
N GLN A 418 -23.49 17.10 -10.82
CA GLN A 418 -24.36 15.96 -11.12
C GLN A 418 -23.87 14.67 -10.47
N ILE A 419 -22.55 14.43 -10.47
CA ILE A 419 -21.93 13.28 -9.83
C ILE A 419 -22.14 13.37 -8.30
N THR A 420 -21.79 14.48 -7.68
CA THR A 420 -21.90 14.66 -6.23
C THR A 420 -23.35 14.53 -5.74
N GLU A 421 -24.33 15.13 -6.44
CA GLU A 421 -25.72 15.00 -6.05
C GLU A 421 -26.25 13.56 -6.11
N GLN A 422 -25.81 12.76 -7.09
CA GLN A 422 -26.20 11.35 -7.15
C GLN A 422 -25.54 10.55 -6.01
N VAL A 423 -24.26 10.79 -5.72
CA VAL A 423 -23.53 10.10 -4.65
C VAL A 423 -24.08 10.48 -3.26
N LYS A 424 -24.42 11.74 -3.03
CA LYS A 424 -25.04 12.21 -1.77
C LYS A 424 -26.36 11.48 -1.46
N LYS A 425 -27.15 11.12 -2.48
CA LYS A 425 -28.42 10.38 -2.30
C LYS A 425 -28.21 9.01 -1.68
N LEU A 426 -27.03 8.37 -1.87
CA LEU A 426 -26.69 7.08 -1.27
C LEU A 426 -26.61 7.15 0.27
N PHE A 427 -26.33 8.33 0.84
CA PHE A 427 -26.18 8.57 2.27
C PHE A 427 -27.40 9.25 2.93
N LYS A 428 -28.37 9.75 2.14
CA LYS A 428 -29.58 10.40 2.67
C LYS A 428 -30.66 9.42 3.17
N LYS A 429 -30.65 8.16 2.71
CA LYS A 429 -31.69 7.15 3.04
C LYS A 429 -31.48 6.42 4.37
N GLY A 430 -30.30 6.55 4.98
CA GLY A 430 -30.02 6.03 6.32
C GLY A 430 -29.48 7.17 7.16
N ARG A 431 -30.13 7.55 8.27
CA ARG A 431 -29.47 8.37 9.29
C ARG A 431 -28.23 7.58 9.73
N LEU A 432 -27.05 7.98 9.22
CA LEU A 432 -25.79 7.51 9.74
C LEU A 432 -25.77 7.91 11.22
N ALA A 433 -26.04 6.96 12.12
CA ALA A 433 -25.75 7.13 13.53
C ALA A 433 -24.22 7.18 13.67
N LEU A 434 -23.70 8.39 13.71
CA LEU A 434 -22.31 8.70 13.97
C LEU A 434 -21.97 8.52 15.45
#